data_2632b51658141b9c51b292b5c593d8b2
#
_entry.id   2632b51658141b9c51b292b5c593d8b2
#
_cell.length_a   1.000
_cell.length_b   1.000
_cell.length_c   1.000
_cell.angle_alpha   90.00
_cell.angle_beta   90.00
_cell.angle_gamma   90.00
#
_symmetry.space_group_name_H-M   'P 1'
#
loop_
_entity.id
_entity.type
_entity.pdbx_description
1 polymer ?
#
loop_
_entity_poly.entity_id
_entity_poly.type
_entity_poly.pdbx_seq_one_letter_code
_entity_poly.pdbx_strand_id
1 'polypeptide(L)' 'LGMPVVTAVGNCEVYVENFKSIAEYDCNTVKLLTKKGFLSIKGERLEILYYDEEEIAVRGRIMSIEV' A
#
# COMPACT_ATOMS: atom_id res chain seq x y z
N LEU A 1 6.07 -15.32 9.94
CA LEU A 1 6.80 -14.73 8.84
C LEU A 1 5.88 -14.45 7.67
N GLY A 2 6.17 -13.42 6.95
CA GLY A 2 5.35 -13.04 5.82
C GLY A 2 4.13 -12.21 6.19
N MET A 3 4.03 -11.80 7.43
CA MET A 3 2.95 -10.90 7.85
C MET A 3 3.18 -9.53 7.22
N PRO A 4 2.12 -8.88 6.73
CA PRO A 4 2.28 -7.55 6.17
C PRO A 4 2.68 -6.56 7.26
N VAL A 5 3.65 -5.72 6.92
CA VAL A 5 4.12 -4.66 7.81
C VAL A 5 3.85 -3.35 7.11
N VAL A 6 3.09 -2.47 7.76
CA VAL A 6 2.69 -1.19 7.18
C VAL A 6 3.37 -0.08 7.95
N THR A 7 4.08 0.78 7.24
CA THR A 7 4.73 1.96 7.82
C THR A 7 4.19 3.19 7.13
N ALA A 8 3.62 4.10 7.89
CA ALA A 8 3.12 5.36 7.35
C ALA A 8 4.01 6.50 7.82
N VAL A 9 4.32 7.42 6.91
CA VAL A 9 5.06 8.62 7.22
C VAL A 9 4.11 9.79 7.00
N GLY A 10 3.61 10.34 8.09
CA GLY A 10 2.58 11.36 8.05
C GLY A 10 1.38 10.85 7.27
N ASN A 11 0.82 11.70 6.43
CA ASN A 11 -0.27 11.30 5.53
C ASN A 11 0.17 11.33 4.07
N CYS A 12 1.46 11.20 3.80
CA CYS A 12 1.99 11.35 2.45
C CYS A 12 2.73 10.14 1.91
N GLU A 13 3.15 9.20 2.75
CA GLU A 13 3.85 8.00 2.29
C GLU A 13 3.41 6.78 3.07
N VAL A 14 3.30 5.66 2.37
CA VAL A 14 3.00 4.37 2.99
C VAL A 14 3.92 3.32 2.38
N TYR A 15 4.55 2.53 3.23
CA TYR A 15 5.42 1.43 2.85
C TYR A 15 4.79 0.15 3.37
N VAL A 16 4.62 -0.83 2.48
CA VAL A 16 4.04 -2.12 2.88
C VAL A 16 5.02 -3.21 2.52
N GLU A 17 5.42 -4.00 3.53
CA GLU A 17 6.29 -5.14 3.34
C GLU A 17 5.47 -6.43 3.35
N ASN A 18 5.95 -7.41 2.61
CA ASN A 18 5.36 -8.75 2.59
C ASN A 18 3.97 -8.79 1.99
N PHE A 19 3.76 -8.02 0.93
CA PHE A 19 2.54 -8.15 0.13
C PHE A 19 2.75 -9.22 -0.95
N LYS A 20 1.67 -9.76 -1.48
CA LYS A 20 1.73 -10.80 -2.51
C LYS A 20 1.58 -10.25 -3.91
N SER A 21 0.63 -9.36 -4.10
CA SER A 21 0.36 -8.80 -5.41
C SER A 21 -0.41 -7.50 -5.28
N ILE A 22 -0.40 -6.73 -6.37
CA ILE A 22 -1.19 -5.50 -6.47
C ILE A 22 -2.52 -5.90 -7.11
N ALA A 23 -3.61 -5.74 -6.35
CA ALA A 23 -4.94 -6.12 -6.82
C ALA A 23 -5.62 -5.01 -7.61
N GLU A 24 -5.43 -3.75 -7.18
CA GLU A 24 -5.99 -2.58 -7.83
C GLU A 24 -5.02 -1.41 -7.68
N TYR A 25 -4.95 -0.60 -8.72
CA TYR A 25 -4.15 0.63 -8.63
C TYR A 25 -4.75 1.70 -9.51
N ASP A 26 -5.13 2.81 -8.88
CA ASP A 26 -5.43 4.04 -9.59
C ASP A 26 -5.04 5.21 -8.67
N CYS A 27 -5.33 6.43 -9.06
CA CYS A 27 -4.89 7.59 -8.29
C CYS A 27 -5.62 7.75 -6.95
N ASN A 28 -6.64 6.97 -6.70
CA ASN A 28 -7.41 7.04 -5.46
C ASN A 28 -7.31 5.79 -4.60
N THR A 29 -6.84 4.68 -5.16
CA THR A 29 -6.80 3.41 -4.43
C THR A 29 -5.60 2.59 -4.86
N VAL A 30 -4.87 2.08 -3.87
CA VAL A 30 -3.89 1.03 -4.08
C VAL A 30 -4.31 -0.13 -3.20
N LYS A 31 -4.73 -1.22 -3.81
CA LYS A 31 -5.23 -2.39 -3.09
C LYS A 31 -4.25 -3.53 -3.28
N LEU A 32 -3.81 -4.09 -2.17
CA LEU A 32 -2.80 -5.15 -2.16
C LEU A 32 -3.40 -6.42 -1.61
N LEU A 33 -2.98 -7.55 -2.17
CA LEU A 33 -3.26 -8.83 -1.57
C LEU A 33 -2.12 -9.18 -0.65
N THR A 34 -2.43 -9.57 0.57
CA THR A 34 -1.44 -9.98 1.55
C THR A 34 -1.82 -11.35 2.11
N LYS A 35 -0.95 -11.90 2.93
CA LYS A 35 -1.23 -13.16 3.60
C LYS A 35 -2.47 -13.06 4.50
N LYS A 36 -2.81 -11.87 4.95
CA LYS A 36 -3.95 -11.63 5.84
C LYS A 36 -5.19 -11.14 5.10
N GLY A 37 -5.16 -11.16 3.78
CA GLY A 37 -6.26 -10.67 2.97
C GLY A 37 -5.91 -9.36 2.31
N PHE A 38 -6.92 -8.63 1.87
CA PHE A 38 -6.70 -7.38 1.16
C PHE A 38 -6.40 -6.24 2.11
N LEU A 39 -5.52 -5.37 1.65
CA LEU A 39 -5.17 -4.14 2.34
C LEU A 39 -5.32 -3.01 1.33
N SER A 40 -6.10 -1.98 1.65
CA SER A 40 -6.37 -0.88 0.74
C SER A 40 -5.83 0.43 1.29
N ILE A 41 -5.06 1.12 0.45
CA ILE A 41 -4.59 2.47 0.73
C ILE A 41 -5.45 3.39 -0.11
N LYS A 42 -6.18 4.31 0.53
CA LYS A 42 -7.10 5.20 -0.16
C LYS A 42 -6.69 6.65 0.05
N GLY A 43 -6.89 7.45 -0.99
CA GLY A 43 -6.53 8.84 -0.92
C GLY A 43 -6.70 9.54 -2.24
N GLU A 44 -5.83 10.54 -2.48
CA GLU A 44 -5.86 11.34 -3.69
C GLU A 44 -4.44 11.42 -4.27
N ARG A 45 -4.37 11.39 -5.58
CA ARG A 45 -3.11 11.49 -6.31
C ARG A 45 -2.09 10.47 -5.82
N LEU A 46 -2.55 9.25 -5.59
CA LEU A 46 -1.69 8.17 -5.15
C LEU A 46 -0.79 7.73 -6.30
N GLU A 47 0.44 7.44 -5.98
CA GLU A 47 1.45 7.04 -6.93
C GLU A 47 2.33 5.97 -6.32
N ILE A 48 2.56 4.89 -7.06
CA ILE A 48 3.50 3.87 -6.62
C ILE A 48 4.89 4.37 -7.01
N LEU A 49 5.74 4.58 -6.01
CA LEU A 49 7.11 5.03 -6.24
C LEU A 49 7.98 3.88 -6.73
N TYR A 50 7.84 2.72 -6.11
CA TYR A 50 8.53 1.50 -6.51
C TYR A 50 7.86 0.31 -5.85
N TYR A 51 8.13 -0.86 -6.39
CA TYR A 51 7.78 -2.10 -5.69
C TYR A 51 8.72 -3.19 -6.17
N ASP A 52 8.89 -4.18 -5.31
CA ASP A 52 9.63 -5.39 -5.64
C ASP A 52 8.92 -6.58 -4.99
N GLU A 53 9.60 -7.71 -4.86
CA GLU A 53 9.00 -8.91 -4.30
C GLU A 53 8.64 -8.78 -2.82
N GLU A 54 9.20 -7.80 -2.12
CA GLU A 54 9.05 -7.69 -0.68
C GLU A 54 8.34 -6.43 -0.22
N GLU A 55 8.47 -5.33 -0.95
CA GLU A 55 8.02 -4.04 -0.47
C GLU A 55 7.42 -3.19 -1.58
N ILE A 56 6.44 -2.39 -1.22
CA ILE A 56 5.88 -1.38 -2.10
C ILE A 56 5.83 -0.05 -1.37
N ALA A 57 6.19 1.02 -2.09
CA ALA A 57 6.15 2.38 -1.56
C ALA A 57 5.12 3.18 -2.33
N VAL A 58 4.20 3.79 -1.61
CA VAL A 58 3.12 4.61 -2.17
C VAL A 58 3.22 6.01 -1.63
N ARG A 59 3.03 6.99 -2.50
CA ARG A 59 3.04 8.40 -2.12
C ARG A 59 1.79 9.08 -2.62
N GLY A 60 1.35 10.10 -1.91
CA GLY A 60 0.20 10.90 -2.28
C GLY A 60 -0.45 11.48 -1.05
N ARG A 61 -1.70 11.89 -1.19
CA ARG A 61 -2.46 12.32 -0.03
C ARG A 61 -3.19 11.10 0.52
N ILE A 62 -2.64 10.53 1.57
CA ILE A 62 -3.17 9.30 2.16
C ILE A 62 -4.32 9.67 3.09
N MET A 63 -5.48 9.10 2.87
CA MET A 63 -6.67 9.40 3.67
C MET A 63 -7.03 8.25 4.60
N SER A 64 -6.85 7.02 4.16
CA SER A 64 -7.11 5.87 5.02
C SER A 64 -6.32 4.65 4.56
N ILE A 65 -6.06 3.75 5.50
CA ILE A 65 -5.48 2.44 5.24
C ILE A 65 -6.46 1.45 5.86
N GLU A 66 -7.03 0.59 5.03
CA GLU A 66 -8.09 -0.34 5.44
C GLU A 66 -7.63 -1.78 5.29
N VAL A 67 -7.86 -2.53 6.30
CA VAL A 67 -7.51 -3.96 6.31
C VAL A 67 -8.77 -4.83 6.39
#